data_c6d80ff50976b9d7081eb0746b11c15c
#
_entry.id   c6d80ff50976b9d7081eb0746b11c15c
#
_cell.length_a   1.000
_cell.length_b   1.000
_cell.length_c   1.000
_cell.angle_alpha   90.00
_cell.angle_beta   90.00
_cell.angle_gamma   90.00
#
_symmetry.space_group_name_H-M   'P 1'
#
loop_
_entity.id
_entity.type
_entity.pdbx_description
1 polymer ?
#
loop_
_entity_poly.entity_id
_entity_poly.type
_entity_poly.pdbx_seq_one_letter_code
_entity_poly.pdbx_strand_id
1 'polypeptide(L)'
;MQLSKGARTMGRVGACVASAASMLVLAGSASAAGDTTRSYEHGHEIFTVQLTGDEVRDGGDRDGNAVARLDLDPENERVCYVITWRGLDGDVTDFHIHAAPRRSDGPVFVDLFNDRHFDGDRNTVADCVHSDRSKIRDIIDDPSDYYLMLHTTPHHAGALRGQLD
;
A
#
# COMPACT_ATOMS: atom_id res chain seq x y z
N MET A 1 -58.22 45.60 -53.52
CA MET A 1 -57.75 45.12 -54.86
C MET A 1 -56.51 44.34 -54.74
N GLN A 2 -56.56 43.05 -55.11
CA GLN A 2 -55.46 42.06 -55.28
C GLN A 2 -54.55 41.73 -54.05
N LEU A 3 -54.78 40.62 -53.42
CA LEU A 3 -54.30 39.25 -53.67
C LEU A 3 -52.80 39.11 -54.06
N SER A 4 -51.95 38.62 -53.16
CA SER A 4 -50.83 37.80 -53.57
C SER A 4 -50.48 36.76 -52.47
N LYS A 5 -50.41 35.55 -52.96
CA LYS A 5 -50.10 34.30 -52.25
C LYS A 5 -48.66 34.26 -51.85
N GLY A 6 -48.36 33.82 -50.66
CA GLY A 6 -47.00 33.52 -50.19
C GLY A 6 -46.92 32.14 -49.49
N ALA A 7 -46.06 31.36 -49.99
CA ALA A 7 -45.87 29.92 -49.78
C ALA A 7 -45.57 29.50 -48.35
N ARG A 8 -46.09 28.36 -47.93
CA ARG A 8 -45.77 27.63 -46.71
C ARG A 8 -44.46 26.85 -46.93
N THR A 9 -43.50 27.13 -46.14
CA THR A 9 -42.30 26.26 -46.04
C THR A 9 -42.42 25.36 -44.79
N MET A 10 -42.56 24.08 -45.05
CA MET A 10 -42.51 23.04 -43.99
C MET A 10 -41.14 22.90 -43.46
N GLY A 11 -40.92 23.31 -42.20
CA GLY A 11 -39.71 23.00 -41.44
C GLY A 11 -39.74 21.56 -40.91
N ARG A 12 -38.76 20.81 -41.31
CA ARG A 12 -38.52 19.43 -40.82
C ARG A 12 -38.16 19.50 -39.35
N VAL A 13 -38.91 18.82 -38.50
CA VAL A 13 -38.61 18.54 -37.12
C VAL A 13 -37.59 17.40 -37.10
N GLY A 14 -36.32 17.73 -36.80
CA GLY A 14 -35.29 16.73 -36.56
C GLY A 14 -35.45 16.17 -35.16
N ALA A 15 -35.79 14.89 -35.05
CA ALA A 15 -35.80 14.18 -33.79
C ALA A 15 -34.34 13.89 -33.34
N CYS A 16 -33.90 14.57 -32.31
CA CYS A 16 -32.64 14.20 -31.59
C CYS A 16 -32.90 12.94 -30.76
N VAL A 17 -32.38 11.83 -31.22
CA VAL A 17 -32.34 10.60 -30.44
C VAL A 17 -31.21 10.74 -29.42
N ALA A 18 -31.57 10.99 -28.17
CA ALA A 18 -30.62 10.96 -27.06
C ALA A 18 -30.31 9.50 -26.73
N SER A 19 -29.13 9.02 -27.15
CA SER A 19 -28.59 7.75 -26.71
C SER A 19 -28.15 7.87 -25.27
N ALA A 20 -28.93 7.33 -24.35
CA ALA A 20 -28.50 7.12 -22.97
C ALA A 20 -27.46 6.00 -22.94
N ALA A 21 -26.18 6.37 -22.82
CA ALA A 21 -25.13 5.43 -22.51
C ALA A 21 -25.28 5.05 -21.04
N SER A 22 -25.81 3.86 -20.79
CA SER A 22 -25.79 3.25 -19.45
C SER A 22 -24.36 2.91 -19.10
N MET A 23 -23.73 3.73 -18.24
CA MET A 23 -22.48 3.36 -17.59
C MET A 23 -22.77 2.28 -16.55
N LEU A 24 -22.40 1.07 -16.87
CA LEU A 24 -22.37 -0.03 -15.93
C LEU A 24 -21.22 0.23 -14.94
N VAL A 25 -21.52 0.75 -13.76
CA VAL A 25 -20.57 0.85 -12.66
C VAL A 25 -20.40 -0.57 -12.12
N LEU A 26 -19.34 -1.24 -12.55
CA LEU A 26 -18.86 -2.45 -11.89
C LEU A 26 -18.34 -2.02 -10.51
N ALA A 27 -19.16 -2.24 -9.47
CA ALA A 27 -18.68 -2.21 -8.09
C ALA A 27 -17.74 -3.38 -7.92
N GLY A 28 -16.44 -3.16 -8.18
CA GLY A 28 -15.40 -4.08 -7.82
C GLY A 28 -15.37 -4.19 -6.29
N SER A 29 -15.62 -5.39 -5.79
CA SER A 29 -15.38 -5.73 -4.37
C SER A 29 -13.89 -5.51 -4.12
N ALA A 30 -13.54 -4.46 -3.38
CA ALA A 30 -12.20 -4.26 -2.90
C ALA A 30 -11.93 -5.39 -1.89
N SER A 31 -11.19 -6.40 -2.31
CA SER A 31 -10.52 -7.32 -1.39
C SER A 31 -9.58 -6.47 -0.55
N ALA A 32 -9.69 -6.53 0.77
CA ALA A 32 -8.77 -5.92 1.71
C ALA A 32 -7.46 -6.76 1.77
N ALA A 33 -6.80 -6.89 0.64
CA ALA A 33 -5.40 -7.22 0.58
C ALA A 33 -4.65 -5.89 0.72
N GLY A 34 -3.68 -5.82 1.61
CA GLY A 34 -2.89 -4.61 1.83
C GLY A 34 -2.42 -4.05 0.50
N ASP A 35 -2.73 -2.76 0.25
CA ASP A 35 -2.37 -2.13 -1.01
C ASP A 35 -0.89 -1.74 -0.95
N THR A 36 -0.08 -2.42 -1.74
CA THR A 36 1.33 -2.09 -1.94
C THR A 36 1.49 -1.40 -3.27
N THR A 37 2.09 -0.22 -3.27
CA THR A 37 2.49 0.47 -4.49
C THR A 37 4.01 0.47 -4.62
N ARG A 38 4.49 0.25 -5.85
CA ARG A 38 5.91 0.23 -6.21
C ARG A 38 6.21 1.34 -7.20
N SER A 39 7.30 2.06 -7.02
CA SER A 39 7.80 3.08 -7.94
C SER A 39 9.32 3.09 -7.95
N TYR A 40 9.90 3.63 -9.04
CA TYR A 40 11.34 3.74 -9.21
C TYR A 40 11.73 5.21 -9.32
N GLU A 41 12.57 5.70 -8.42
CA GLU A 41 12.99 7.09 -8.36
C GLU A 41 14.52 7.21 -8.18
N HIS A 42 15.19 7.90 -9.08
CA HIS A 42 16.63 8.22 -8.99
C HIS A 42 17.57 7.03 -8.73
N GLY A 43 17.25 5.84 -9.26
CA GLY A 43 18.03 4.63 -9.03
C GLY A 43 17.63 3.83 -7.81
N HIS A 44 16.61 4.26 -7.09
CA HIS A 44 16.05 3.62 -5.90
C HIS A 44 14.71 2.98 -6.21
N GLU A 45 14.47 1.83 -5.62
CA GLU A 45 13.15 1.18 -5.66
C GLU A 45 12.36 1.55 -4.42
N ILE A 46 11.14 2.04 -4.62
CA ILE A 46 10.30 2.55 -3.54
C ILE A 46 9.03 1.72 -3.45
N PHE A 47 8.76 1.22 -2.24
CA PHE A 47 7.52 0.56 -1.89
C PHE A 47 6.73 1.41 -0.90
N THR A 48 5.42 1.49 -1.10
CA THR A 48 4.47 1.99 -0.09
C THR A 48 3.54 0.85 0.28
N VAL A 49 3.57 0.45 1.53
CA VAL A 49 2.96 -0.78 2.03
C VAL A 49 1.96 -0.45 3.13
N GLN A 50 0.75 -0.99 3.02
CA GLN A 50 -0.22 -1.01 4.11
C GLN A 50 0.06 -2.24 4.98
N LEU A 51 0.10 -2.04 6.30
CA LEU A 51 0.25 -3.13 7.27
C LEU A 51 -1.04 -3.23 8.11
N THR A 52 -1.53 -4.45 8.26
CA THR A 52 -2.74 -4.75 9.04
C THR A 52 -2.54 -5.98 9.91
N GLY A 53 -3.31 -6.10 11.01
CA GLY A 53 -3.28 -7.28 11.87
C GLY A 53 -3.88 -8.52 11.23
N ASP A 54 -4.78 -8.37 10.27
CA ASP A 54 -5.40 -9.49 9.54
C ASP A 54 -4.41 -10.23 8.62
N GLU A 55 -3.32 -9.58 8.19
CA GLU A 55 -2.26 -10.20 7.41
C GLU A 55 -1.27 -11.01 8.27
N VAL A 56 -1.29 -10.85 9.59
CA VAL A 56 -0.50 -11.66 10.52
C VAL A 56 -1.14 -13.05 10.62
N ARG A 57 -0.36 -14.09 10.32
CA ARG A 57 -0.85 -15.47 10.14
C ARG A 57 -1.62 -16.02 11.35
N ASP A 58 -1.10 -15.85 12.55
CA ASP A 58 -1.70 -16.37 13.79
C ASP A 58 -2.57 -15.31 14.53
N GLY A 59 -2.88 -14.22 13.83
CA GLY A 59 -3.67 -13.10 14.33
C GLY A 59 -2.78 -12.02 14.98
N GLY A 60 -2.84 -10.81 14.41
CA GLY A 60 -2.20 -9.61 14.94
C GLY A 60 -3.18 -8.69 15.63
N ASP A 61 -2.77 -7.44 15.76
CA ASP A 61 -3.59 -6.34 16.26
C ASP A 61 -4.59 -5.90 15.18
N ARG A 62 -5.88 -6.24 15.36
CA ARG A 62 -6.92 -5.98 14.36
C ARG A 62 -7.41 -4.56 14.33
N ASP A 63 -7.23 -3.83 15.42
CA ASP A 63 -7.66 -2.44 15.55
C ASP A 63 -6.56 -1.49 15.05
N GLY A 64 -5.31 -1.96 15.03
CA GLY A 64 -4.15 -1.26 14.56
C GLY A 64 -4.02 -1.23 13.04
N ASN A 65 -3.35 -0.20 12.55
CA ASN A 65 -2.93 -0.12 11.15
C ASN A 65 -1.67 0.73 11.00
N ALA A 66 -0.90 0.46 9.95
CA ALA A 66 0.27 1.26 9.60
C ALA A 66 0.42 1.42 8.09
N VAL A 67 1.13 2.47 7.71
CA VAL A 67 1.64 2.68 6.35
C VAL A 67 3.14 2.85 6.44
N ALA A 68 3.87 2.08 5.68
CA ALA A 68 5.31 2.20 5.55
C ALA A 68 5.70 2.56 4.12
N ARG A 69 6.64 3.49 3.98
CA ARG A 69 7.37 3.74 2.74
C ARG A 69 8.79 3.24 2.94
N LEU A 70 9.23 2.32 2.08
CA LEU A 70 10.62 1.85 1.97
C LEU A 70 11.27 2.49 0.76
N ASP A 71 12.53 2.83 0.89
CA ASP A 71 13.41 3.31 -0.16
C ASP A 71 14.64 2.40 -0.17
N LEU A 72 14.76 1.59 -1.20
CA LEU A 72 15.78 0.56 -1.36
C LEU A 72 16.87 1.06 -2.30
N ASP A 73 18.04 1.37 -1.76
CA ASP A 73 19.20 1.90 -2.47
C ASP A 73 20.35 0.88 -2.47
N PRO A 74 20.41 -0.02 -3.46
CA PRO A 74 21.44 -1.04 -3.53
C PRO A 74 22.83 -0.45 -3.82
N GLU A 75 22.92 0.74 -4.44
CA GLU A 75 24.21 1.33 -4.81
C GLU A 75 24.92 1.91 -3.58
N ASN A 76 24.17 2.42 -2.61
CA ASN A 76 24.68 2.94 -1.35
C ASN A 76 24.51 1.96 -0.16
N GLU A 77 24.06 0.72 -0.43
CA GLU A 77 23.86 -0.33 0.59
C GLU A 77 22.97 0.14 1.74
N ARG A 78 21.85 0.78 1.39
CA ARG A 78 21.00 1.45 2.35
C ARG A 78 19.51 1.15 2.14
N VAL A 79 18.81 0.92 3.23
CA VAL A 79 17.36 0.83 3.31
C VAL A 79 16.87 1.98 4.19
N CYS A 80 16.17 2.96 3.58
CA CYS A 80 15.52 4.02 4.31
C CYS A 80 14.03 3.72 4.44
N TYR A 81 13.42 4.16 5.53
CA TYR A 81 12.00 3.94 5.75
C TYR A 81 11.35 5.13 6.47
N VAL A 82 10.08 5.28 6.23
CA VAL A 82 9.15 6.07 7.03
C VAL A 82 7.97 5.17 7.33
N ILE A 83 7.68 4.94 8.60
CA ILE A 83 6.49 4.21 9.02
C ILE A 83 5.63 5.08 9.93
N THR A 84 4.33 5.08 9.68
CA THR A 84 3.31 5.74 10.52
C THR A 84 2.27 4.71 10.91
N TRP A 85 1.98 4.62 12.21
CA TRP A 85 0.96 3.71 12.76
C TRP A 85 -0.03 4.43 13.64
N ARG A 86 -1.10 3.73 13.98
CA ARG A 86 -2.12 4.18 14.92
C ARG A 86 -2.93 3.00 15.48
N GLY A 87 -3.46 3.19 16.68
CA GLY A 87 -4.40 2.28 17.32
C GLY A 87 -3.81 0.92 17.63
N LEU A 88 -2.50 0.86 17.96
CA LEU A 88 -1.84 -0.37 18.35
C LEU A 88 -1.94 -0.61 19.84
N ASP A 89 -2.13 -1.85 20.21
CA ASP A 89 -2.06 -2.29 21.60
C ASP A 89 -0.62 -2.29 22.10
N GLY A 90 -0.36 -1.55 23.19
CA GLY A 90 0.95 -1.46 23.83
C GLY A 90 1.99 -0.66 23.05
N ASP A 91 3.24 -0.70 23.47
CA ASP A 91 4.34 -0.02 22.83
C ASP A 91 4.82 -0.77 21.59
N VAL A 92 5.14 -0.04 20.53
CA VAL A 92 5.84 -0.58 19.37
C VAL A 92 7.30 -0.82 19.71
N THR A 93 7.78 -2.04 19.49
CA THR A 93 9.12 -2.49 19.89
C THR A 93 10.07 -2.71 18.74
N ASP A 94 9.60 -3.33 17.64
CA ASP A 94 10.46 -3.76 16.55
C ASP A 94 9.78 -3.60 15.19
N PHE A 95 10.60 -3.39 14.15
CA PHE A 95 10.15 -3.29 12.78
C PHE A 95 11.17 -3.93 11.85
N HIS A 96 10.73 -4.92 11.08
CA HIS A 96 11.62 -5.73 10.26
C HIS A 96 11.09 -5.95 8.84
N ILE A 97 12.01 -6.27 7.92
CA ILE A 97 11.71 -7.00 6.70
C ILE A 97 11.98 -8.48 6.98
N HIS A 98 11.00 -9.33 6.71
CA HIS A 98 11.11 -10.79 6.81
C HIS A 98 11.14 -11.44 5.44
N ALA A 99 11.74 -12.63 5.33
CA ALA A 99 11.83 -13.39 4.08
C ALA A 99 10.83 -14.57 4.09
N ALA A 100 9.64 -14.35 3.57
CA ALA A 100 8.65 -15.39 3.24
C ALA A 100 7.55 -14.81 2.35
N PRO A 101 6.91 -15.65 1.51
CA PRO A 101 5.74 -15.26 0.74
C PRO A 101 4.52 -15.06 1.64
N ARG A 102 3.45 -14.50 1.06
CA ARG A 102 2.18 -14.26 1.75
C ARG A 102 1.68 -15.50 2.49
N ARG A 103 1.17 -15.30 3.71
CA ARG A 103 0.65 -16.36 4.61
C ARG A 103 1.69 -17.38 5.10
N SER A 104 2.96 -17.08 4.96
CA SER A 104 4.06 -17.85 5.54
C SER A 104 4.87 -16.96 6.47
N ASP A 105 5.43 -17.53 7.55
CA ASP A 105 6.34 -16.84 8.42
C ASP A 105 7.78 -17.18 8.03
N GLY A 106 8.64 -16.20 8.11
CA GLY A 106 10.05 -16.33 7.78
C GLY A 106 10.96 -15.59 8.74
N PRO A 107 12.27 -15.83 8.63
CA PRO A 107 13.25 -15.16 9.47
C PRO A 107 13.32 -13.66 9.17
N VAL A 108 13.81 -12.88 10.13
CA VAL A 108 14.21 -11.49 9.90
C VAL A 108 15.29 -11.47 8.82
N PHE A 109 15.07 -10.68 7.78
CA PHE A 109 15.99 -10.48 6.66
C PHE A 109 16.75 -9.17 6.76
N VAL A 110 16.05 -8.08 7.10
CA VAL A 110 16.63 -6.78 7.41
C VAL A 110 15.99 -6.24 8.70
N ASP A 111 16.83 -5.87 9.66
CA ASP A 111 16.42 -5.22 10.89
C ASP A 111 16.34 -3.70 10.63
N LEU A 112 15.14 -3.13 10.73
CA LEU A 112 14.91 -1.69 10.51
C LEU A 112 15.03 -0.93 11.82
N PHE A 113 14.37 -1.39 12.88
CA PHE A 113 14.66 -1.04 14.27
C PHE A 113 14.26 -2.18 15.21
N ASN A 114 14.91 -2.22 16.35
CA ASN A 114 14.81 -3.30 17.32
C ASN A 114 14.97 -2.73 18.74
N ASP A 115 14.29 -3.37 19.71
CA ASP A 115 14.36 -3.02 21.13
C ASP A 115 14.09 -1.53 21.41
N ARG A 116 13.03 -0.98 20.79
CA ARG A 116 12.54 0.36 20.99
C ARG A 116 11.24 0.33 21.80
N HIS A 117 10.82 1.50 22.25
CA HIS A 117 9.54 1.71 22.93
C HIS A 117 8.91 3.00 22.42
N PHE A 118 8.01 2.85 21.46
CA PHE A 118 7.25 3.95 20.90
C PHE A 118 5.77 3.76 21.25
N ASP A 119 5.08 4.86 21.56
CA ASP A 119 3.65 4.85 21.81
C ASP A 119 2.88 4.22 20.64
N GLY A 120 2.03 3.23 20.94
CA GLY A 120 1.22 2.52 19.95
C GLY A 120 0.02 3.29 19.44
N ASP A 121 -0.48 4.28 20.18
CA ASP A 121 -1.68 5.04 19.78
C ASP A 121 -1.49 5.76 18.45
N ARG A 122 -0.39 6.49 18.32
CA ARG A 122 0.00 7.13 17.05
C ARG A 122 1.45 7.60 17.10
N ASN A 123 2.22 7.19 16.12
CA ASN A 123 3.58 7.68 15.96
C ASN A 123 4.04 7.62 14.50
N THR A 124 5.17 8.28 14.21
CA THR A 124 5.88 8.21 12.94
C THR A 124 7.36 8.10 13.23
N VAL A 125 8.00 7.09 12.63
CA VAL A 125 9.44 6.89 12.71
C VAL A 125 10.01 6.89 11.30
N ALA A 126 11.14 7.58 11.13
CA ALA A 126 11.89 7.62 9.88
C ALA A 126 13.37 7.45 10.20
N ASP A 127 14.02 6.53 9.51
CA ASP A 127 15.45 6.27 9.65
C ASP A 127 15.98 5.53 8.40
N CYS A 128 17.29 5.30 8.38
CA CYS A 128 17.96 4.49 7.37
C CYS A 128 18.90 3.51 8.05
N VAL A 129 18.92 2.28 7.56
CA VAL A 129 19.83 1.23 8.02
C VAL A 129 20.74 0.78 6.87
N HIS A 130 21.91 0.29 7.23
CA HIS A 130 22.80 -0.38 6.28
C HIS A 130 22.28 -1.80 6.01
N SER A 131 22.29 -2.21 4.76
CA SER A 131 22.02 -3.59 4.35
C SER A 131 22.87 -3.93 3.12
N ASP A 132 23.38 -5.16 3.07
CA ASP A 132 24.20 -5.62 1.95
C ASP A 132 23.47 -5.43 0.60
N ARG A 133 24.19 -4.99 -0.42
CA ARG A 133 23.68 -4.80 -1.78
C ARG A 133 22.91 -6.01 -2.31
N SER A 134 23.41 -7.23 -2.04
CA SER A 134 22.76 -8.47 -2.48
C SER A 134 21.39 -8.64 -1.84
N LYS A 135 21.26 -8.40 -0.54
CA LYS A 135 19.98 -8.47 0.18
C LYS A 135 18.96 -7.45 -0.36
N ILE A 136 19.43 -6.23 -0.65
CA ILE A 136 18.55 -5.20 -1.21
C ILE A 136 18.07 -5.61 -2.60
N ARG A 137 18.95 -6.16 -3.44
CA ARG A 137 18.59 -6.65 -4.76
C ARG A 137 17.66 -7.85 -4.71
N ASP A 138 17.87 -8.78 -3.80
CA ASP A 138 16.96 -9.93 -3.59
C ASP A 138 15.52 -9.44 -3.31
N ILE A 139 15.35 -8.38 -2.49
CA ILE A 139 14.04 -7.79 -2.22
C ILE A 139 13.45 -7.12 -3.47
N ILE A 140 14.27 -6.41 -4.26
CA ILE A 140 13.84 -5.71 -5.48
C ILE A 140 13.42 -6.69 -6.57
N ASP A 141 14.17 -7.78 -6.72
CA ASP A 141 13.97 -8.77 -7.78
C ASP A 141 12.74 -9.65 -7.52
N ASP A 142 12.54 -10.08 -6.26
CA ASP A 142 11.44 -10.95 -5.86
C ASP A 142 10.66 -10.40 -4.65
N PRO A 143 10.03 -9.21 -4.74
CA PRO A 143 9.41 -8.54 -3.58
C PRO A 143 8.30 -9.36 -2.93
N SER A 144 7.59 -10.19 -3.68
CA SER A 144 6.55 -11.08 -3.14
C SER A 144 7.05 -12.13 -2.15
N ASP A 145 8.36 -12.34 -2.07
CA ASP A 145 8.99 -13.23 -1.10
C ASP A 145 9.39 -12.50 0.20
N TYR A 146 9.01 -11.22 0.35
CA TYR A 146 9.35 -10.41 1.52
C TYR A 146 8.13 -9.67 2.05
N TYR A 147 8.11 -9.44 3.36
CA TYR A 147 7.06 -8.68 4.03
C TYR A 147 7.60 -7.81 5.15
N LEU A 148 6.90 -6.72 5.44
CA LEU A 148 7.12 -5.89 6.61
C LEU A 148 6.34 -6.44 7.80
N MET A 149 6.95 -6.42 8.98
CA MET A 149 6.28 -6.76 10.23
C MET A 149 6.63 -5.74 11.32
N LEU A 150 5.60 -5.22 11.96
CA LEU A 150 5.68 -4.35 13.13
C LEU A 150 5.28 -5.17 14.35
N HIS A 151 6.03 -5.05 15.43
CA HIS A 151 5.82 -5.77 16.69
C HIS A 151 5.48 -4.82 17.82
N THR A 152 4.71 -5.30 18.79
CA THR A 152 4.39 -4.53 20.00
C THR A 152 4.58 -5.39 21.24
N THR A 153 4.55 -4.76 22.42
CA THR A 153 4.70 -5.45 23.71
C THR A 153 3.72 -6.61 23.93
N PRO A 154 2.41 -6.55 23.53
CA PRO A 154 1.53 -7.72 23.58
C PRO A 154 1.64 -8.63 22.36
N HIS A 155 2.16 -8.16 21.22
CA HIS A 155 2.21 -8.91 19.97
C HIS A 155 3.67 -9.15 19.50
N HIS A 156 4.43 -9.88 20.31
CA HIS A 156 5.85 -10.20 20.01
C HIS A 156 6.04 -11.03 18.74
N ALA A 157 5.04 -11.84 18.35
CA ALA A 157 5.07 -12.62 17.11
C ALA A 157 4.70 -11.80 15.87
N GLY A 158 4.23 -10.57 16.05
CA GLY A 158 3.79 -9.63 15.03
C GLY A 158 2.46 -8.98 15.38
N ALA A 159 2.42 -7.66 15.36
CA ALA A 159 1.19 -6.87 15.50
C ALA A 159 0.55 -6.59 14.15
N LEU A 160 1.33 -6.06 13.21
CA LEU A 160 0.89 -5.75 11.85
C LEU A 160 1.86 -6.34 10.81
N ARG A 161 1.30 -6.76 9.67
CA ARG A 161 2.06 -7.28 8.53
C ARG A 161 1.60 -6.63 7.22
N GLY A 162 2.52 -6.48 6.27
CA GLY A 162 2.24 -6.06 4.90
C GLY A 162 3.24 -6.70 3.93
N GLN A 163 2.75 -7.37 2.88
CA GLN A 163 3.60 -8.00 1.85
C GLN A 163 4.13 -6.93 0.88
N LEU A 164 5.31 -7.14 0.29
CA LEU A 164 5.95 -6.24 -0.69
C LEU A 164 5.55 -6.54 -2.15
N ASP A 165 4.37 -7.10 -2.39
CA ASP A 165 3.86 -7.48 -3.73
C ASP A 165 2.93 -6.45 -4.36
#